data_6752b14fab990f229fc0cacef826f757
#
_entry.id   6752b14fab990f229fc0cacef826f757
#
_cell.length_a   1.000
_cell.length_b   1.000
_cell.length_c   1.000
_cell.angle_alpha   90.00
_cell.angle_beta   90.00
_cell.angle_gamma   90.00
#
_symmetry.space_group_name_H-M   'P 1'
#
loop_
_entity.id
_entity.type
_entity.pdbx_description
1 polymer ?
#
loop_
_entity_poly.entity_id
_entity_poly.type
_entity_poly.pdbx_seq_one_letter_code
_entity_poly.pdbx_strand_id
1 'polypeptide(L)'
;MEEGCRHPDSTLRQAIADSEAATARGTRLHLRLAIDYSAREAIFHAACRFYKVTELSPESFSRVLAEVHRGGSTEVDLLIRTGGEQRLSDFLLWECAFAEFVFVRKAWPDFTVADLEATLEEFAHRERTRGALPDALAG
;
A
#
# COMPACT_ATOMS: atom_id res chain seq x y z
N MET A 1 29.88 -0.67 -3.35
CA MET A 1 29.17 -1.11 -4.56
C MET A 1 27.85 -0.36 -4.58
N GLU A 2 27.82 0.74 -5.32
CA GLU A 2 26.58 1.51 -5.53
C GLU A 2 25.76 0.74 -6.56
N GLU A 3 24.76 -0.02 -6.11
CA GLU A 3 23.68 -0.46 -6.99
C GLU A 3 22.81 0.76 -7.27
N GLY A 4 23.11 1.41 -8.38
CA GLY A 4 22.43 2.60 -8.83
C GLY A 4 20.93 2.37 -8.97
N CYS A 5 20.16 3.19 -8.30
CA CYS A 5 18.74 3.41 -8.53
C CYS A 5 18.53 3.53 -10.05
N ARG A 6 17.98 2.49 -10.69
CA ARG A 6 17.67 2.52 -12.13
C ARG A 6 16.46 3.40 -12.33
N HIS A 7 16.70 4.67 -12.55
CA HIS A 7 15.61 5.55 -12.98
C HIS A 7 14.95 4.95 -14.24
N PRO A 8 13.62 4.95 -14.29
CA PRO A 8 12.91 4.50 -15.48
C PRO A 8 13.42 5.24 -16.71
N ASP A 9 13.60 4.53 -17.82
CA ASP A 9 14.04 5.13 -19.07
C ASP A 9 13.04 6.19 -19.59
N SER A 10 13.43 6.97 -20.59
CA SER A 10 12.59 8.04 -21.12
C SER A 10 11.26 7.51 -21.68
N THR A 11 11.26 6.33 -22.28
CA THR A 11 10.08 5.70 -22.88
C THR A 11 9.07 5.30 -21.81
N LEU A 12 9.54 4.70 -20.71
CA LEU A 12 8.67 4.31 -19.60
C LEU A 12 8.11 5.56 -18.90
N ARG A 13 8.92 6.60 -18.70
CA ARG A 13 8.43 7.87 -18.12
C ARG A 13 7.35 8.52 -18.98
N GLN A 14 7.50 8.50 -20.29
CA GLN A 14 6.48 9.03 -21.20
C GLN A 14 5.20 8.21 -21.12
N ALA A 15 5.28 6.88 -21.15
CA ALA A 15 4.12 6.00 -21.04
C ALA A 15 3.35 6.19 -19.71
N ILE A 16 4.06 6.43 -18.60
CA ILE A 16 3.45 6.76 -17.30
C ILE A 16 2.69 8.09 -17.42
N ALA A 17 3.33 9.14 -17.91
CA ALA A 17 2.73 10.47 -18.05
C ALA A 17 1.48 10.44 -18.94
N ASP A 18 1.53 9.73 -20.07
CA ASP A 18 0.41 9.58 -20.99
C ASP A 18 -0.76 8.82 -20.33
N SER A 19 -0.46 7.77 -19.56
CA SER A 19 -1.47 6.99 -18.83
C SER A 19 -2.13 7.81 -17.71
N GLU A 20 -1.35 8.57 -16.95
CA GLU A 20 -1.86 9.47 -15.91
C GLU A 20 -2.76 10.54 -16.53
N ALA A 21 -2.35 11.16 -17.63
CA ALA A 21 -3.13 12.18 -18.34
C ALA A 21 -4.44 11.61 -18.89
N ALA A 22 -4.41 10.42 -19.48
CA ALA A 22 -5.59 9.76 -20.04
C ALA A 22 -6.63 9.40 -18.97
N THR A 23 -6.20 9.09 -17.75
CA THR A 23 -7.07 8.65 -16.65
C THR A 23 -7.37 9.72 -15.60
N ALA A 24 -6.82 10.93 -15.73
CA ALA A 24 -6.90 12.00 -14.74
C ALA A 24 -8.33 12.42 -14.32
N ARG A 25 -9.33 12.17 -15.19
CA ARG A 25 -10.75 12.45 -14.90
C ARG A 25 -11.52 11.27 -14.35
N GLY A 26 -10.88 10.12 -14.13
CA GLY A 26 -11.50 8.94 -13.54
C GLY A 26 -11.83 9.17 -12.06
N THR A 27 -13.05 8.78 -11.63
CA THR A 27 -13.52 8.98 -10.26
C THR A 27 -13.95 7.68 -9.56
N ARG A 28 -13.94 6.54 -10.28
CA ARG A 28 -14.44 5.26 -9.75
C ARG A 28 -13.35 4.42 -9.07
N LEU A 29 -12.12 4.51 -9.55
CA LEU A 29 -10.98 3.75 -9.06
C LEU A 29 -9.72 4.60 -9.14
N HIS A 30 -8.92 4.59 -8.09
CA HIS A 30 -7.57 5.11 -8.09
C HIS A 30 -6.59 3.94 -8.08
N LEU A 31 -5.99 3.63 -9.24
CA LEU A 31 -4.97 2.60 -9.37
C LEU A 31 -3.59 3.21 -9.12
N ARG A 32 -2.79 2.57 -8.27
CA ARG A 32 -1.38 2.88 -8.05
C ARG A 32 -0.49 1.71 -8.41
N LEU A 33 0.50 1.97 -9.24
CA LEU A 33 1.56 1.02 -9.56
C LEU A 33 2.82 1.42 -8.79
N ALA A 34 3.22 0.63 -7.82
CA ALA A 34 4.45 0.82 -7.06
C ALA A 34 5.60 0.11 -7.81
N ILE A 35 6.49 0.90 -8.41
CA ILE A 35 7.67 0.41 -9.15
C ILE A 35 8.90 0.91 -8.39
N ASP A 36 9.86 0.01 -8.11
CA ASP A 36 11.08 0.34 -7.36
C ASP A 36 10.76 1.02 -6.00
N TYR A 37 9.86 0.38 -5.24
CA TYR A 37 9.29 0.90 -4.01
C TYR A 37 9.93 0.25 -2.78
N SER A 38 10.26 1.05 -1.78
CA SER A 38 10.70 0.63 -0.45
C SER A 38 9.94 1.40 0.63
N ALA A 39 9.19 0.68 1.47
CA ALA A 39 8.51 1.29 2.62
C ALA A 39 9.52 1.83 3.65
N ARG A 40 10.65 1.18 3.83
CA ARG A 40 11.70 1.62 4.76
C ARG A 40 12.30 2.96 4.34
N GLU A 41 12.59 3.13 3.05
CA GLU A 41 13.07 4.41 2.51
C GLU A 41 12.00 5.50 2.65
N ALA A 42 10.76 5.18 2.34
CA ALA A 42 9.67 6.11 2.49
C ALA A 42 9.47 6.59 3.93
N ILE A 43 9.50 5.66 4.90
CA ILE A 43 9.43 5.97 6.33
C ILE A 43 10.62 6.84 6.74
N PHE A 44 11.84 6.51 6.29
CA PHE A 44 13.02 7.31 6.57
C PHE A 44 12.88 8.75 6.02
N HIS A 45 12.46 8.91 4.77
CA HIS A 45 12.23 10.22 4.17
C HIS A 45 11.09 10.99 4.84
N ALA A 46 10.02 10.31 5.24
CA ALA A 46 8.94 10.92 6.01
C ALA A 46 9.47 11.41 7.38
N ALA A 47 10.24 10.60 8.09
CA ALA A 47 10.83 10.99 9.36
C ALA A 47 11.75 12.22 9.22
N CYS A 48 12.57 12.29 8.16
CA CYS A 48 13.38 13.45 7.86
C CYS A 48 12.59 14.74 7.58
N ARG A 49 11.34 14.64 7.12
CA ARG A 49 10.45 15.78 6.89
C ARG A 49 9.62 16.13 8.13
N PHE A 50 9.31 15.13 8.93
CA PHE A 50 8.40 15.21 10.06
C PHE A 50 8.87 16.18 11.15
N TYR A 51 10.20 16.41 11.29
CA TYR A 51 10.73 17.35 12.27
C TYR A 51 10.23 18.80 12.08
N LYS A 52 9.66 19.14 10.92
CA LYS A 52 9.07 20.46 10.62
C LYS A 52 7.60 20.57 11.00
N VAL A 53 6.99 19.45 11.41
CA VAL A 53 5.57 19.39 11.75
C VAL A 53 5.40 19.85 13.21
N THR A 54 4.46 20.76 13.43
CA THR A 54 4.20 21.32 14.76
C THR A 54 3.35 20.40 15.64
N GLU A 55 2.49 19.59 15.03
CA GLU A 55 1.65 18.63 15.72
C GLU A 55 2.23 17.22 15.51
N LEU A 56 2.82 16.65 16.56
CA LEU A 56 3.46 15.34 16.52
C LEU A 56 2.46 14.27 16.94
N SER A 57 1.89 13.56 15.97
CA SER A 57 1.00 12.41 16.18
C SER A 57 1.22 11.34 15.09
N PRO A 58 0.80 10.08 15.32
CA PRO A 58 0.81 9.06 14.28
C PRO A 58 0.05 9.48 13.01
N GLU A 59 -1.05 10.20 13.16
CA GLU A 59 -1.90 10.68 12.06
C GLU A 59 -1.17 11.74 11.24
N SER A 60 -0.47 12.67 11.90
CA SER A 60 0.31 13.69 11.21
C SER A 60 1.53 13.08 10.51
N PHE A 61 2.15 12.04 11.09
CA PHE A 61 3.20 11.28 10.44
C PHE A 61 2.68 10.54 9.21
N SER A 62 1.52 9.86 9.31
CA SER A 62 0.87 9.18 8.18
C SER A 62 0.60 10.13 7.01
N ARG A 63 0.20 11.37 7.29
CA ARG A 63 0.03 12.41 6.24
C ARG A 63 1.34 12.74 5.54
N VAL A 64 2.42 12.94 6.30
CA VAL A 64 3.75 13.22 5.73
C VAL A 64 4.25 12.02 4.90
N LEU A 65 4.02 10.80 5.38
CA LEU A 65 4.38 9.58 4.65
C LEU A 65 3.58 9.47 3.33
N ALA A 66 2.27 9.76 3.36
CA ALA A 66 1.45 9.80 2.16
C ALA A 66 1.95 10.82 1.13
N GLU A 67 2.44 11.99 1.57
CA GLU A 67 3.05 13.00 0.68
C GLU A 67 4.35 12.50 0.02
N VAL A 68 5.17 11.73 0.74
CA VAL A 68 6.38 11.09 0.17
C VAL A 68 6.00 10.17 -0.99
N HIS A 69 4.86 9.51 -0.89
CA HIS A 69 4.30 8.63 -1.91
C HIS A 69 3.43 9.35 -2.96
N ARG A 70 3.49 10.68 -3.05
CA ARG A 70 2.66 11.50 -3.96
C ARG A 70 1.16 11.38 -3.69
N GLY A 71 0.79 11.31 -2.43
CA GLY A 71 -0.58 11.17 -1.97
C GLY A 71 -1.07 9.71 -1.91
N GLY A 72 -2.15 9.44 -1.24
CA GLY A 72 -2.78 8.12 -1.13
C GLY A 72 -3.45 7.90 0.20
N SER A 73 -3.97 6.69 0.38
CA SER A 73 -4.51 6.26 1.66
C SER A 73 -3.40 6.19 2.70
N THR A 74 -3.71 6.57 3.91
CA THR A 74 -2.84 6.41 5.08
C THR A 74 -2.98 5.03 5.71
N GLU A 75 -3.98 4.25 5.30
CA GLU A 75 -4.27 2.92 5.80
C GLU A 75 -4.65 1.98 4.66
N VAL A 76 -4.27 0.72 4.80
CA VAL A 76 -4.65 -0.40 3.92
C VAL A 76 -5.63 -1.28 4.68
N ASP A 77 -6.78 -1.57 4.08
CA ASP A 77 -7.76 -2.49 4.66
C ASP A 77 -7.45 -3.95 4.37
N LEU A 78 -7.02 -4.25 3.15
CA LEU A 78 -6.72 -5.61 2.70
C LEU A 78 -5.43 -5.62 1.88
N LEU A 79 -4.52 -6.52 2.23
CA LEU A 79 -3.35 -6.85 1.43
C LEU A 79 -3.49 -8.26 0.89
N ILE A 80 -3.48 -8.40 -0.44
CA ILE A 80 -3.48 -9.68 -1.14
C ILE A 80 -2.08 -9.91 -1.68
N ARG A 81 -1.42 -10.97 -1.24
CA ARG A 81 -0.12 -11.37 -1.76
C ARG A 81 -0.22 -12.68 -2.53
N THR A 82 0.09 -12.62 -3.80
CA THR A 82 0.17 -13.78 -4.69
C THR A 82 1.57 -14.40 -4.67
N GLY A 83 1.72 -15.63 -5.20
CA GLY A 83 3.01 -16.31 -5.31
C GLY A 83 3.39 -17.16 -4.11
N GLY A 84 2.48 -17.37 -3.13
CA GLY A 84 2.66 -18.30 -2.02
C GLY A 84 3.55 -17.81 -0.87
N GLU A 85 4.12 -16.63 -0.97
CA GLU A 85 4.97 -16.08 0.06
C GLU A 85 4.16 -15.35 1.15
N GLN A 86 4.56 -15.53 2.43
CA GLN A 86 3.85 -15.00 3.59
C GLN A 86 4.69 -13.93 4.31
N ARG A 87 5.07 -12.88 3.59
CA ARG A 87 5.84 -11.75 4.11
C ARG A 87 5.52 -10.48 3.33
N LEU A 88 5.74 -9.32 3.93
CA LEU A 88 5.50 -8.01 3.29
C LEU A 88 6.59 -7.60 2.32
N SER A 89 7.82 -8.07 2.52
CA SER A 89 8.99 -7.74 1.68
C SER A 89 9.14 -6.24 1.44
N ASP A 90 9.10 -5.47 2.53
CA ASP A 90 9.26 -4.00 2.49
C ASP A 90 8.16 -3.25 1.72
N PHE A 91 6.94 -3.81 1.67
CA PHE A 91 5.80 -3.19 1.02
C PHE A 91 4.80 -2.64 2.05
N LEU A 92 4.50 -1.34 1.99
CA LEU A 92 3.49 -0.61 2.77
C LEU A 92 3.49 -0.95 4.28
N LEU A 93 4.69 -0.95 4.92
CA LEU A 93 4.87 -1.42 6.31
C LEU A 93 4.04 -0.63 7.31
N TRP A 94 3.97 0.68 7.17
CA TRP A 94 3.21 1.56 8.06
C TRP A 94 1.72 1.47 7.80
N GLU A 95 1.33 1.51 6.56
CA GLU A 95 -0.06 1.53 6.11
C GLU A 95 -0.78 0.20 6.36
N CYS A 96 -0.03 -0.90 6.42
CA CYS A 96 -0.57 -2.24 6.69
C CYS A 96 -0.65 -2.60 8.18
N ALA A 97 -0.42 -1.68 9.11
CA ALA A 97 -0.41 -1.96 10.54
C ALA A 97 -1.68 -2.64 11.04
N PHE A 98 -2.84 -2.34 10.46
CA PHE A 98 -4.14 -2.93 10.78
C PHE A 98 -4.81 -3.60 9.59
N ALA A 99 -4.04 -3.90 8.54
CA ALA A 99 -4.56 -4.56 7.35
C ALA A 99 -4.84 -6.04 7.60
N GLU A 100 -5.90 -6.53 6.96
CA GLU A 100 -6.10 -7.97 6.82
C GLU A 100 -5.19 -8.52 5.72
N PHE A 101 -4.62 -9.71 5.94
CA PHE A 101 -3.74 -10.34 4.96
C PHE A 101 -4.38 -11.58 4.37
N VAL A 102 -4.33 -11.68 3.04
CA VAL A 102 -4.68 -12.91 2.30
C VAL A 102 -3.49 -13.32 1.44
N PHE A 103 -2.97 -14.52 1.70
CA PHE A 103 -1.84 -15.10 0.98
C PHE A 103 -2.34 -16.14 -0.01
N VAL A 104 -2.13 -15.89 -1.31
CA VAL A 104 -2.57 -16.75 -2.40
C VAL A 104 -1.40 -17.47 -3.03
N ARG A 105 -1.50 -18.80 -3.20
CA ARG A 105 -0.42 -19.61 -3.81
C ARG A 105 -0.23 -19.34 -5.30
N LYS A 106 -1.29 -18.96 -6.01
CA LYS A 106 -1.21 -18.63 -7.43
C LYS A 106 -0.23 -17.47 -7.67
N ALA A 107 0.55 -17.55 -8.73
CA ALA A 107 1.35 -16.44 -9.19
C ALA A 107 0.48 -15.32 -9.78
N TRP A 108 1.00 -14.10 -9.80
CA TRP A 108 0.23 -12.94 -10.28
C TRP A 108 -0.36 -13.12 -11.69
N PRO A 109 0.35 -13.68 -12.68
CA PRO A 109 -0.23 -13.87 -14.02
C PRO A 109 -1.42 -14.83 -14.06
N ASP A 110 -1.53 -15.73 -13.08
CA ASP A 110 -2.60 -16.75 -12.99
C ASP A 110 -3.74 -16.32 -12.06
N PHE A 111 -3.61 -15.19 -11.40
CA PHE A 111 -4.60 -14.64 -10.48
C PHE A 111 -5.76 -14.02 -11.28
N THR A 112 -6.96 -14.56 -11.12
CA THR A 112 -8.13 -14.22 -11.91
C THR A 112 -9.10 -13.31 -11.14
N VAL A 113 -10.10 -12.79 -11.84
CA VAL A 113 -11.22 -12.04 -11.22
C VAL A 113 -11.96 -12.91 -10.19
N ALA A 114 -12.19 -14.19 -10.50
CA ALA A 114 -12.83 -15.11 -9.55
C ALA A 114 -12.01 -15.30 -8.26
N ASP A 115 -10.68 -15.33 -8.37
CA ASP A 115 -9.79 -15.39 -7.19
C ASP A 115 -9.90 -14.10 -6.36
N LEU A 116 -10.00 -12.94 -7.01
CA LEU A 116 -10.21 -11.67 -6.34
C LEU A 116 -11.57 -11.62 -5.62
N GLU A 117 -12.63 -12.03 -6.30
CA GLU A 117 -13.98 -12.08 -5.72
C GLU A 117 -14.01 -12.98 -4.48
N ALA A 118 -13.44 -14.19 -4.56
CA ALA A 118 -13.35 -15.10 -3.42
C ALA A 118 -12.54 -14.49 -2.25
N THR A 119 -11.46 -13.76 -2.56
CA THR A 119 -10.65 -13.07 -1.55
C THR A 119 -11.43 -11.93 -0.88
N LEU A 120 -12.22 -11.17 -1.63
CA LEU A 120 -13.06 -10.11 -1.10
C LEU A 120 -14.23 -10.66 -0.26
N GLU A 121 -14.80 -11.80 -0.65
CA GLU A 121 -15.80 -12.51 0.16
C GLU A 121 -15.21 -12.97 1.49
N GLU A 122 -14.03 -13.59 1.47
CA GLU A 122 -13.32 -13.97 2.70
C GLU A 122 -13.07 -12.75 3.60
N PHE A 123 -12.58 -11.66 3.03
CA PHE A 123 -12.34 -10.41 3.75
C PHE A 123 -13.62 -9.85 4.37
N ALA A 124 -14.73 -9.87 3.65
CA ALA A 124 -16.02 -9.35 4.13
C ALA A 124 -16.59 -10.13 5.33
N HIS A 125 -16.18 -11.38 5.51
CA HIS A 125 -16.60 -12.21 6.66
C HIS A 125 -15.68 -12.12 7.87
N ARG A 126 -14.54 -11.42 7.78
CA ARG A 126 -13.62 -11.24 8.89
C ARG A 126 -14.10 -10.16 9.85
N GLU A 127 -14.04 -10.46 11.14
CA GLU A 127 -14.26 -9.47 12.19
C GLU A 127 -13.00 -8.58 12.33
N ARG A 128 -13.14 -7.28 12.10
CA ARG A 128 -12.03 -6.32 12.15
C ARG A 128 -12.06 -5.55 13.46
N THR A 129 -11.24 -5.96 14.41
CA THR A 129 -11.15 -5.31 15.74
C THR A 129 -10.23 -4.10 15.77
N ARG A 130 -9.34 -3.92 14.77
CA ARG A 130 -8.31 -2.85 14.72
C ARG A 130 -7.54 -2.69 16.04
N GLY A 131 -7.28 -3.80 16.72
CA GLY A 131 -6.59 -3.83 18.02
C GLY A 131 -7.49 -3.54 19.23
N ALA A 132 -8.78 -3.33 19.06
CA ALA A 132 -9.75 -3.29 20.15
C ALA A 132 -10.08 -4.72 20.63
N LEU A 133 -10.46 -4.84 21.92
CA LEU A 133 -11.00 -6.11 22.42
C LEU A 133 -12.36 -6.38 21.76
N PRO A 134 -12.68 -7.63 21.38
CA PRO A 134 -14.03 -7.98 20.96
C PRO A 134 -15.04 -7.63 22.06
N ASP A 135 -16.21 -7.13 21.68
CA ASP A 135 -17.27 -6.73 22.62
C ASP A 135 -17.65 -7.84 23.64
N ALA A 136 -17.46 -9.11 23.27
CA ALA A 136 -17.69 -10.26 24.15
C ALA A 136 -16.70 -10.39 25.32
N LEU A 137 -15.57 -9.66 25.31
CA LEU A 137 -14.54 -9.68 26.37
C LEU A 137 -14.43 -8.34 27.11
N ALA A 138 -15.29 -7.37 26.82
CA ALA A 138 -15.33 -6.05 27.44
C ALA A 138 -16.28 -5.98 28.65
N GLY A 139 -16.72 -7.13 29.20
CA GLY A 139 -17.61 -7.27 30.37
C GLY A 139 -16.87 -7.57 31.65
#